data_5a69d95ee1aee551436ce2700e1997ef
#
_entry.id   5a69d95ee1aee551436ce2700e1997ef
#
_cell.length_a   1.000
_cell.length_b   1.000
_cell.length_c   1.000
_cell.angle_alpha   90.00
_cell.angle_beta   90.00
_cell.angle_gamma   90.00
#
_symmetry.space_group_name_H-M   'P 1'
#
loop_
_entity.id
_entity.type
_entity.pdbx_description
1 polymer ?
#
loop_
_entity_poly.entity_id
_entity_poly.type
_entity_poly.pdbx_seq_one_letter_code
_entity_poly.pdbx_strand_id
1 'polypeptide(L)' 'MLLKGYLTVEHVAKQLGLSEYRVRELIREKQIRATKIGQWHVKPEDLEDFIKSRTNK' A
#
# COMPACT_ATOMS: atom_id res chain seq x y z
N MET A 1 -13.16 9.00 4.77
CA MET A 1 -12.78 8.75 6.16
C MET A 1 -11.66 7.75 6.25
N LEU A 2 -10.69 7.99 7.12
CA LEU A 2 -9.54 7.11 7.27
C LEU A 2 -9.78 6.10 8.38
N LEU A 3 -9.35 4.87 8.16
CA LEU A 3 -9.38 3.85 9.20
C LEU A 3 -8.16 4.05 10.08
N LYS A 4 -8.41 4.00 11.39
CA LYS A 4 -7.32 4.18 12.34
C LYS A 4 -6.29 3.07 12.17
N GLY A 5 -5.03 3.46 12.09
CA GLY A 5 -3.95 2.49 11.95
C GLY A 5 -3.70 2.01 10.53
N TYR A 6 -4.46 2.51 9.57
CA TYR A 6 -4.28 2.16 8.17
C TYR A 6 -3.71 3.32 7.38
N LEU A 7 -3.01 2.99 6.31
CA LEU A 7 -2.41 3.98 5.43
C LEU A 7 -3.27 4.14 4.18
N THR A 8 -3.25 5.35 3.61
CA THR A 8 -3.95 5.60 2.36
C THR A 8 -3.02 5.32 1.19
N VAL A 9 -3.62 5.22 -0.01
CA VAL A 9 -2.82 5.04 -1.22
C VAL A 9 -1.83 6.20 -1.38
N GLU A 10 -2.28 7.41 -1.06
CA GLU A 10 -1.42 8.57 -1.16
C GLU A 10 -0.19 8.42 -0.26
N HIS A 11 -0.40 7.98 0.96
CA HIS A 11 0.71 7.80 1.89
C HIS A 11 1.66 6.72 1.41
N VAL A 12 1.11 5.60 0.94
CA VAL A 12 1.92 4.49 0.44
C VAL A 12 2.75 4.95 -0.75
N ALA A 13 2.14 5.72 -1.64
CA ALA A 13 2.85 6.22 -2.81
C ALA A 13 4.04 7.06 -2.41
N LYS A 14 3.85 7.93 -1.42
CA LYS A 14 4.95 8.77 -0.95
C LYS A 14 6.06 7.94 -0.32
N GLN A 15 5.68 6.93 0.45
CA GLN A 15 6.66 6.06 1.08
C GLN A 15 7.50 5.30 0.06
N LEU A 16 6.87 4.89 -1.02
CA LEU A 16 7.54 4.08 -2.03
C LEU A 16 8.16 4.91 -3.16
N GLY A 17 7.84 6.20 -3.21
CA GLY A 17 8.32 7.01 -4.32
C GLY A 17 7.62 6.69 -5.62
N LEU A 18 6.38 6.29 -5.55
CA LEU A 18 5.59 5.91 -6.73
C LEU A 18 4.39 6.82 -6.85
N SER A 19 3.74 6.73 -8.01
CA SER A 19 2.47 7.44 -8.20
C SER A 19 1.36 6.64 -7.54
N GLU A 20 0.25 7.32 -7.24
CA GLU A 20 -0.90 6.63 -6.68
C GLU A 20 -1.45 5.62 -7.67
N TYR A 21 -1.38 5.94 -8.95
CA TYR A 21 -1.84 5.02 -9.98
C TYR A 21 -1.06 3.70 -9.89
N ARG A 22 0.25 3.81 -9.75
CA ARG A 22 1.09 2.62 -9.68
C ARG A 22 0.78 1.81 -8.42
N VAL A 23 0.54 2.50 -7.30
CA VAL A 23 0.19 1.80 -6.07
C VAL A 23 -1.11 1.02 -6.25
N ARG A 24 -2.10 1.63 -6.90
CA ARG A 24 -3.36 0.93 -7.14
C ARG A 24 -3.16 -0.29 -8.03
N GLU A 25 -2.25 -0.19 -9.00
CA GLU A 25 -1.92 -1.35 -9.83
C GLU A 25 -1.34 -2.48 -9.00
N LEU A 26 -0.42 -2.14 -8.10
CA LEU A 26 0.21 -3.14 -7.24
C LEU A 26 -0.82 -3.82 -6.36
N ILE A 27 -1.80 -3.07 -5.88
CA ILE A 27 -2.87 -3.64 -5.08
C ILE A 27 -3.71 -4.59 -5.91
N ARG A 28 -4.03 -4.19 -7.13
CA ARG A 28 -4.83 -5.04 -8.02
C ARG A 28 -4.09 -6.31 -8.39
N GLU A 29 -2.76 -6.21 -8.50
CA GLU A 29 -1.94 -7.37 -8.84
C GLU A 29 -1.66 -8.25 -7.62
N LYS A 30 -2.22 -7.87 -6.47
CA LYS A 30 -2.05 -8.62 -5.24
C LYS A 30 -0.62 -8.59 -4.70
N GLN A 31 0.16 -7.63 -5.14
CA GLN A 31 1.52 -7.47 -4.63
C GLN A 31 1.53 -6.70 -3.32
N ILE A 32 0.55 -5.81 -3.13
CA ILE A 32 0.37 -5.11 -1.86
C ILE A 32 -0.99 -5.51 -1.34
N ARG A 33 -1.02 -6.05 -0.12
CA ARG A 33 -2.28 -6.43 0.49
C ARG A 33 -3.01 -5.17 0.98
N ALA A 34 -4.28 -5.07 0.64
CA ALA A 34 -5.06 -3.89 1.00
C ALA A 34 -6.52 -4.26 1.21
N THR A 35 -7.20 -3.40 1.95
CA THR A 35 -8.62 -3.56 2.23
C THR A 35 -9.37 -2.41 1.58
N LYS A 36 -10.44 -2.72 0.87
CA LYS A 36 -11.25 -1.69 0.23
C LYS A 36 -12.46 -1.36 1.09
N ILE A 37 -12.43 -0.19 1.69
CA ILE A 37 -13.54 0.32 2.49
C ILE A 37 -13.76 1.75 2.02
N GLY A 38 -14.63 1.93 1.04
CA GLY A 38 -14.77 3.21 0.38
C GLY A 38 -13.59 3.48 -0.54
N GLN A 39 -12.41 3.40 0.00
CA GLN A 39 -11.17 3.52 -0.76
C GLN A 39 -10.18 2.51 -0.20
N TRP A 40 -9.05 2.36 -0.89
CA TRP A 40 -8.07 1.39 -0.46
C TRP A 40 -7.37 1.84 0.82
N HIS A 41 -7.20 0.89 1.74
CA HIS A 41 -6.48 1.11 2.99
C HIS A 41 -5.45 0.00 3.13
N VAL A 42 -4.23 0.36 3.50
CA VAL A 42 -3.11 -0.57 3.62
C VAL A 42 -2.62 -0.58 5.05
N LYS A 43 -2.44 -1.77 5.61
CA LYS A 43 -1.86 -1.87 6.95
C LYS A 43 -0.37 -1.57 6.89
N PRO A 44 0.18 -0.89 7.90
CA PRO A 44 1.62 -0.64 7.92
C PRO A 44 2.45 -1.90 7.78
N GLU A 45 2.02 -2.99 8.42
CA GLU A 45 2.77 -4.24 8.35
C GLU A 45 2.74 -4.82 6.95
N ASP A 46 1.64 -4.63 6.23
CA ASP A 46 1.56 -5.12 4.85
C ASP A 46 2.48 -4.33 3.94
N LEU A 47 2.59 -3.03 4.19
CA LEU A 47 3.51 -2.20 3.42
C LEU A 47 4.95 -2.63 3.70
N GLU A 48 5.27 -2.90 4.94
CA GLU A 48 6.61 -3.36 5.30
C GLU A 48 6.93 -4.68 4.62
N ASP A 49 5.98 -5.59 4.60
CA ASP A 49 6.18 -6.88 3.96
C ASP A 49 6.49 -6.71 2.48
N PHE A 50 5.77 -5.80 1.84
CA PHE A 50 6.01 -5.53 0.43
C PHE A 50 7.42 -4.99 0.21
N ILE A 51 7.83 -4.05 1.06
CA ILE A 51 9.16 -3.45 0.93
C ILE A 51 10.24 -4.50 1.15
N LYS A 52 10.08 -5.32 2.18
CA LYS A 52 11.06 -6.36 2.47
C LYS A 52 11.18 -7.34 1.32
N SER A 53 10.07 -7.68 0.72
CA SER A 53 10.05 -8.64 -0.38
C SER A 53 10.81 -8.09 -1.58
N ARG A 54 10.79 -6.77 -1.76
CA ARG A 54 11.44 -6.16 -2.91
C ARG A 54 12.91 -5.83 -2.66
N THR A 55 13.28 -5.64 -1.41
CA THR A 55 14.65 -5.26 -1.09
C THR A 55 15.45 -6.44 -0.55
N ASN A 56 14.90 -7.60 -0.66
CA ASN A 56 15.56 -8.80 -0.20
C ASN A 56 16.86 -9.04 -0.95
N LYS A 57 17.89 -9.40 -0.24
CA LYS A 57 19.20 -9.67 -0.85
C LYS A 57 19.56 -11.11 -0.72
#